data_b04319cf5428a38667862444711f2019
#
_entry.id   b04319cf5428a38667862444711f2019
#
_cell.length_a   1.000
_cell.length_b   1.000
_cell.length_c   1.000
_cell.angle_alpha   90.00
_cell.angle_beta   90.00
_cell.angle_gamma   90.00
#
_symmetry.space_group_name_H-M   'P 1'
#
loop_
_entity.id
_entity.type
_entity.pdbx_description
1 polymer ?
#
loop_
_entity_poly.entity_id
_entity_poly.type
_entity_poly.pdbx_seq_one_letter_code
_entity_poly.pdbx_strand_id
1 'polypeptide(L)'
;MNQIFNRKRNMKKIALLFALLIPNFISADILLHVGNLLDTENGEISKAVTIRVKDNRISEITKGYATPKKDEEVINLKESYVLPGFMDMHVHLAQEYVPKAERESKIEPEYRALFAANAASKTLMAGFTSVRNLGDGGMETIALKKAIEKGLIIGPRIFTSGKTIATTGGHGDPTNGMPKDNYSPPTPEEGVIDSPQDAIKAVRQRYKDGTDGIKITATGGVLSVAKSGENPQFTDAELLAIVSTANDYGLWTAAHAHGKEGMKRAVMAGINSIEHGTYMDQEVMSLMKERGT
;
A
#
# COMPACT_ATOMS: atom_id res chain seq x y z
N MET A 1 28.71 58.11 -27.12
CA MET A 1 27.55 57.70 -26.31
C MET A 1 26.45 57.15 -27.23
N ASN A 2 26.76 56.17 -28.07
CA ASN A 2 25.81 55.62 -29.10
C ASN A 2 26.16 54.17 -29.54
N GLN A 3 26.59 53.30 -28.59
CA GLN A 3 26.88 51.88 -28.94
C GLN A 3 26.20 50.85 -28.01
N ILE A 4 25.31 51.27 -27.10
CA ILE A 4 24.67 50.36 -26.14
C ILE A 4 23.24 49.95 -26.52
N PHE A 5 22.61 50.54 -27.54
CA PHE A 5 21.21 50.30 -27.85
C PHE A 5 20.89 49.17 -28.86
N ASN A 6 21.94 48.60 -29.50
CA ASN A 6 21.69 47.58 -30.57
C ASN A 6 21.83 46.10 -30.15
N ARG A 7 22.16 45.82 -28.85
CA ARG A 7 22.33 44.45 -28.39
C ARG A 7 21.04 43.77 -27.82
N LYS A 8 20.01 44.54 -27.51
CA LYS A 8 18.76 44.07 -26.92
C LYS A 8 17.69 43.56 -27.92
N ARG A 9 17.90 43.72 -29.23
CA ARG A 9 16.89 43.39 -30.23
C ARG A 9 17.08 42.00 -30.84
N ASN A 10 18.24 41.36 -30.68
CA ASN A 10 18.51 40.02 -31.22
C ASN A 10 18.30 38.87 -30.23
N MET A 11 18.16 39.14 -28.90
CA MET A 11 17.92 38.10 -27.93
C MET A 11 16.46 37.61 -27.85
N LYS A 12 15.50 38.40 -28.39
CA LYS A 12 14.07 38.00 -28.40
C LYS A 12 13.69 37.06 -29.54
N LYS A 13 14.55 36.88 -30.54
CA LYS A 13 14.29 35.98 -31.69
C LYS A 13 14.90 34.58 -31.50
N ILE A 14 15.81 34.37 -30.57
CA ILE A 14 16.43 33.05 -30.33
C ILE A 14 15.63 32.26 -29.29
N ALA A 15 14.84 32.91 -28.43
CA ALA A 15 14.02 32.25 -27.44
C ALA A 15 12.74 31.57 -28.00
N LEU A 16 12.38 31.83 -29.26
CA LEU A 16 11.13 31.31 -29.86
C LEU A 16 11.35 30.05 -30.70
N LEU A 17 12.58 29.58 -30.91
CA LEU A 17 12.87 28.41 -31.73
C LEU A 17 13.20 27.14 -30.94
N PHE A 18 13.28 27.22 -29.59
CA PHE A 18 13.55 26.07 -28.71
C PHE A 18 12.30 25.43 -28.12
N ALA A 19 11.11 25.99 -28.38
CA ALA A 19 9.84 25.51 -27.83
C ALA A 19 9.11 24.44 -28.66
N LEU A 20 9.74 23.92 -29.75
CA LEU A 20 9.07 23.02 -30.71
C LEU A 20 9.73 21.66 -30.92
N LEU A 21 10.63 21.24 -30.01
CA LEU A 21 11.19 19.89 -30.06
C LEU A 21 11.10 19.24 -28.65
N ILE A 22 9.90 19.17 -28.09
CA ILE A 22 9.60 18.08 -27.16
C ILE A 22 9.26 16.91 -28.08
N PRO A 23 10.09 15.87 -28.18
CA PRO A 23 9.68 14.67 -28.88
C PRO A 23 8.45 14.17 -28.09
N ASN A 24 7.28 14.24 -28.71
CA ASN A 24 6.18 13.40 -28.30
C ASN A 24 6.69 11.96 -28.46
N PHE A 25 7.17 11.35 -27.38
CA PHE A 25 7.30 9.91 -27.33
C PHE A 25 5.86 9.38 -27.44
N ILE A 26 5.40 9.21 -28.68
CA ILE A 26 4.23 8.41 -28.95
C ILE A 26 4.66 7.01 -28.53
N SER A 27 4.25 6.61 -27.32
CA SER A 27 4.39 5.22 -26.92
C SER A 27 3.65 4.39 -27.94
N ALA A 28 4.33 3.45 -28.58
CA ALA A 28 3.69 2.52 -29.50
C ALA A 28 2.60 1.76 -28.76
N ASP A 29 1.44 1.58 -29.39
CA ASP A 29 0.41 0.71 -28.85
C ASP A 29 0.95 -0.72 -28.78
N ILE A 30 0.64 -1.46 -27.70
CA ILE A 30 1.06 -2.85 -27.52
C ILE A 30 -0.14 -3.76 -27.76
N LEU A 31 0.08 -4.80 -28.59
CA LEU A 31 -0.88 -5.88 -28.80
C LEU A 31 -0.41 -7.13 -28.05
N LEU A 32 -1.21 -7.62 -27.11
CA LEU A 32 -1.01 -8.93 -26.50
C LEU A 32 -1.84 -9.95 -27.29
N HIS A 33 -1.20 -10.89 -27.98
CA HIS A 33 -1.89 -12.02 -28.61
C HIS A 33 -2.00 -13.15 -27.60
N VAL A 34 -3.17 -13.31 -26.97
CA VAL A 34 -3.42 -14.16 -25.82
C VAL A 34 -4.09 -15.45 -26.25
N GLY A 35 -3.56 -16.59 -25.83
CA GLY A 35 -4.17 -17.91 -26.08
C GLY A 35 -5.40 -18.15 -25.22
N ASN A 36 -5.31 -17.87 -23.93
CA ASN A 36 -6.39 -18.08 -22.96
C ASN A 36 -6.46 -16.86 -22.01
N LEU A 37 -7.55 -16.12 -22.06
CA LEU A 37 -7.81 -14.98 -21.17
C LEU A 37 -8.88 -15.34 -20.15
N LEU A 38 -8.56 -15.26 -18.86
CA LEU A 38 -9.54 -15.45 -17.78
C LEU A 38 -10.42 -14.21 -17.63
N ASP A 39 -11.74 -14.41 -17.74
CA ASP A 39 -12.74 -13.45 -17.29
C ASP A 39 -12.98 -13.66 -15.78
N THR A 40 -12.65 -12.67 -14.98
CA THR A 40 -12.74 -12.76 -13.50
C THR A 40 -14.14 -12.49 -12.97
N GLU A 41 -15.08 -12.03 -13.78
CA GLU A 41 -16.46 -11.81 -13.36
C GLU A 41 -17.26 -13.12 -13.36
N ASN A 42 -17.05 -13.96 -14.37
CA ASN A 42 -17.80 -15.22 -14.54
C ASN A 42 -16.95 -16.49 -14.44
N GLY A 43 -15.61 -16.36 -14.39
CA GLY A 43 -14.66 -17.48 -14.34
C GLY A 43 -14.46 -18.18 -15.69
N GLU A 44 -14.98 -17.65 -16.79
CA GLU A 44 -14.84 -18.23 -18.12
C GLU A 44 -13.50 -17.93 -18.76
N ILE A 45 -13.06 -18.78 -19.69
CA ILE A 45 -11.84 -18.60 -20.45
C ILE A 45 -12.16 -18.29 -21.90
N SER A 46 -11.84 -17.05 -22.31
CA SER A 46 -11.87 -16.63 -23.70
C SER A 46 -10.61 -17.08 -24.43
N LYS A 47 -10.76 -17.75 -25.58
CA LYS A 47 -9.65 -18.26 -26.40
C LYS A 47 -9.35 -17.36 -27.58
N ALA A 48 -8.06 -17.29 -27.94
CA ALA A 48 -7.57 -16.54 -29.09
C ALA A 48 -8.04 -15.08 -29.07
N VAL A 49 -7.47 -14.27 -28.17
CA VAL A 49 -7.90 -12.90 -27.89
C VAL A 49 -6.73 -11.95 -28.14
N THR A 50 -7.02 -10.77 -28.65
CA THR A 50 -6.09 -9.64 -28.67
C THR A 50 -6.47 -8.63 -27.59
N ILE A 51 -5.52 -8.29 -26.73
CA ILE A 51 -5.64 -7.16 -25.80
C ILE A 51 -4.78 -6.03 -26.36
N ARG A 52 -5.39 -4.87 -26.62
CA ARG A 52 -4.68 -3.66 -27.05
C ARG A 52 -4.43 -2.77 -25.83
N VAL A 53 -3.18 -2.42 -25.61
CA VAL A 53 -2.77 -1.47 -24.58
C VAL A 53 -2.32 -0.17 -25.23
N LYS A 54 -2.93 0.92 -24.82
CA LYS A 54 -2.61 2.28 -25.24
C LYS A 54 -2.44 3.16 -24.02
N ASP A 55 -1.40 3.97 -23.95
CA ASP A 55 -1.14 4.89 -22.85
C ASP A 55 -1.26 4.22 -21.47
N ASN A 56 -0.70 3.02 -21.31
CA ASN A 56 -0.75 2.19 -20.09
C ASN A 56 -2.17 1.77 -19.65
N ARG A 57 -3.14 1.72 -20.58
CA ARG A 57 -4.51 1.29 -20.36
C ARG A 57 -4.92 0.24 -21.38
N ILE A 58 -5.69 -0.75 -20.95
CA ILE A 58 -6.39 -1.63 -21.89
C ILE A 58 -7.44 -0.79 -22.58
N SER A 59 -7.26 -0.59 -23.91
CA SER A 59 -8.18 0.19 -24.73
C SER A 59 -9.22 -0.69 -25.43
N GLU A 60 -8.88 -1.95 -25.69
CA GLU A 60 -9.74 -2.87 -26.43
C GLU A 60 -9.38 -4.34 -26.13
N ILE A 61 -10.37 -5.20 -26.07
CA ILE A 61 -10.24 -6.66 -26.04
C ILE A 61 -11.08 -7.21 -27.17
N THR A 62 -10.45 -7.90 -28.15
CA THR A 62 -11.13 -8.42 -29.34
C THR A 62 -10.85 -9.91 -29.53
N LYS A 63 -11.82 -10.64 -30.10
CA LYS A 63 -11.67 -12.03 -30.48
C LYS A 63 -10.75 -12.17 -31.70
N GLY A 64 -9.89 -13.15 -31.69
CA GLY A 64 -8.90 -13.40 -32.73
C GLY A 64 -7.60 -12.61 -32.51
N TYR A 65 -6.63 -12.86 -33.40
CA TYR A 65 -5.32 -12.18 -33.37
C TYR A 65 -5.32 -11.06 -34.38
N ALA A 66 -5.41 -9.82 -33.91
CA ALA A 66 -5.41 -8.63 -34.76
C ALA A 66 -4.07 -8.46 -35.48
N THR A 67 -4.12 -8.02 -36.74
CA THR A 67 -2.92 -7.64 -37.47
C THR A 67 -2.36 -6.34 -36.91
N PRO A 68 -1.08 -6.30 -36.51
CA PRO A 68 -0.48 -5.08 -35.99
C PRO A 68 -0.37 -4.00 -37.05
N LYS A 69 -0.54 -2.75 -36.66
CA LYS A 69 -0.19 -1.59 -37.47
C LYS A 69 1.34 -1.38 -37.46
N LYS A 70 1.82 -0.50 -38.35
CA LYS A 70 3.27 -0.29 -38.58
C LYS A 70 4.08 0.02 -37.30
N ASP A 71 3.47 0.71 -36.35
CA ASP A 71 4.13 1.21 -35.15
C ASP A 71 3.63 0.50 -33.85
N GLU A 72 2.97 -0.66 -33.99
CA GLU A 72 2.48 -1.46 -32.85
C GLU A 72 3.45 -2.60 -32.53
N GLU A 73 3.73 -2.79 -31.23
CA GLU A 73 4.51 -3.92 -30.73
C GLU A 73 3.59 -5.11 -30.44
N VAL A 74 4.01 -6.32 -30.83
CA VAL A 74 3.26 -7.55 -30.54
C VAL A 74 3.98 -8.38 -29.50
N ILE A 75 3.30 -8.65 -28.36
CA ILE A 75 3.75 -9.62 -27.37
C ILE A 75 2.96 -10.92 -27.61
N ASN A 76 3.69 -11.98 -27.98
CA ASN A 76 3.09 -13.27 -28.29
C ASN A 76 2.88 -14.11 -27.01
N LEU A 77 1.62 -14.27 -26.60
CA LEU A 77 1.18 -15.06 -25.46
C LEU A 77 0.15 -16.14 -25.89
N LYS A 78 0.23 -16.62 -27.13
CA LYS A 78 -0.74 -17.58 -27.72
C LYS A 78 -0.80 -18.91 -27.00
N GLU A 79 0.29 -19.31 -26.36
CA GLU A 79 0.37 -20.55 -25.58
C GLU A 79 0.18 -20.33 -24.07
N SER A 80 -0.16 -19.09 -23.65
CA SER A 80 -0.22 -18.70 -22.25
C SER A 80 -1.66 -18.51 -21.77
N TYR A 81 -1.83 -18.63 -20.45
CA TYR A 81 -2.97 -18.12 -19.73
C TYR A 81 -2.63 -16.72 -19.24
N VAL A 82 -3.51 -15.77 -19.48
CA VAL A 82 -3.38 -14.38 -19.05
C VAL A 82 -4.51 -14.06 -18.09
N LEU A 83 -4.15 -13.44 -16.98
CA LEU A 83 -5.04 -13.03 -15.90
C LEU A 83 -4.79 -11.56 -15.58
N PRO A 84 -5.76 -10.84 -14.98
CA PRO A 84 -5.47 -9.59 -14.30
C PRO A 84 -4.39 -9.78 -13.25
N GLY A 85 -3.57 -8.75 -13.01
CA GLY A 85 -2.57 -8.79 -11.95
C GLY A 85 -3.18 -9.07 -10.58
N PHE A 86 -2.53 -9.91 -9.80
CA PHE A 86 -2.98 -10.26 -8.47
C PHE A 86 -2.89 -9.07 -7.51
N MET A 87 -3.68 -9.13 -6.45
CA MET A 87 -3.66 -8.17 -5.34
C MET A 87 -3.39 -8.93 -4.04
N ASP A 88 -2.40 -8.44 -3.26
CA ASP A 88 -2.18 -8.92 -1.90
C ASP A 88 -2.64 -7.84 -0.92
N MET A 89 -3.65 -8.17 -0.13
CA MET A 89 -4.31 -7.22 0.77
C MET A 89 -3.65 -7.13 2.14
N HIS A 90 -2.57 -7.89 2.39
CA HIS A 90 -1.84 -7.84 3.66
C HIS A 90 -0.36 -8.19 3.50
N VAL A 91 0.46 -7.18 3.27
CA VAL A 91 1.91 -7.34 3.19
C VAL A 91 2.63 -6.42 4.19
N HIS A 92 3.90 -6.75 4.44
CA HIS A 92 4.87 -5.96 5.20
C HIS A 92 6.17 -5.87 4.40
N LEU A 93 6.20 -5.02 3.37
CA LEU A 93 7.32 -4.97 2.41
C LEU A 93 8.65 -4.57 3.04
N ALA A 94 8.62 -3.77 4.12
CA ALA A 94 9.81 -3.30 4.80
C ALA A 94 10.28 -4.22 5.96
N GLN A 95 9.60 -5.37 6.15
CA GLN A 95 9.94 -6.31 7.22
C GLN A 95 10.57 -7.58 6.64
N GLU A 96 11.74 -7.92 7.14
CA GLU A 96 12.38 -9.20 6.90
C GLU A 96 12.08 -10.14 8.07
N TYR A 97 11.71 -11.40 7.76
CA TYR A 97 11.58 -12.41 8.81
C TYR A 97 12.98 -12.91 9.19
N VAL A 98 13.49 -12.34 10.28
CA VAL A 98 14.78 -12.77 10.87
C VAL A 98 14.56 -13.44 12.23
N PRO A 99 15.48 -14.32 12.67
CA PRO A 99 15.41 -14.91 14.00
C PRO A 99 15.28 -13.84 15.09
N LYS A 100 14.54 -14.16 16.17
CA LYS A 100 14.16 -13.24 17.23
C LYS A 100 15.33 -12.49 17.89
N ALA A 101 16.53 -13.07 17.90
CA ALA A 101 17.74 -12.47 18.47
C ALA A 101 18.35 -11.35 17.61
N GLU A 102 18.03 -11.31 16.30
CA GLU A 102 18.52 -10.30 15.35
C GLU A 102 17.47 -9.24 15.05
N ARG A 103 16.27 -9.39 15.65
CA ARG A 103 15.16 -8.48 15.38
C ARG A 103 15.46 -7.07 15.87
N GLU A 104 15.40 -6.13 14.94
CA GLU A 104 14.84 -4.80 15.07
C GLU A 104 15.69 -3.71 15.73
N SER A 105 16.49 -3.94 16.72
CA SER A 105 17.19 -2.87 17.41
C SER A 105 18.41 -2.29 16.67
N LYS A 106 18.73 -2.84 15.49
CA LYS A 106 19.98 -2.51 14.77
C LYS A 106 19.84 -2.35 13.25
N ILE A 107 18.61 -2.35 12.72
CA ILE A 107 18.42 -2.21 11.27
C ILE A 107 18.06 -0.76 10.98
N GLU A 108 18.97 -0.06 10.32
CA GLU A 108 18.78 1.34 9.94
C GLU A 108 17.58 1.49 8.98
N PRO A 109 16.83 2.59 9.08
CA PRO A 109 15.68 2.87 8.20
C PRO A 109 16.05 2.83 6.71
N GLU A 110 17.27 3.23 6.35
CA GLU A 110 17.79 3.22 5.00
C GLU A 110 17.92 1.79 4.46
N TYR A 111 18.42 0.85 5.26
CA TYR A 111 18.47 -0.56 4.89
C TYR A 111 17.07 -1.12 4.67
N ARG A 112 16.13 -0.84 5.57
CA ARG A 112 14.72 -1.28 5.43
C ARG A 112 14.07 -0.74 4.16
N ALA A 113 14.37 0.50 3.79
CA ALA A 113 13.86 1.07 2.54
C ALA A 113 14.43 0.35 1.30
N LEU A 114 15.72 0.00 1.30
CA LEU A 114 16.37 -0.77 0.22
C LEU A 114 15.82 -2.20 0.17
N PHE A 115 15.65 -2.84 1.33
CA PHE A 115 15.01 -4.16 1.42
C PHE A 115 13.58 -4.12 0.86
N ALA A 116 12.77 -3.13 1.24
CA ALA A 116 11.40 -2.94 0.75
C ALA A 116 11.36 -2.75 -0.78
N ALA A 117 12.32 -2.04 -1.37
CA ALA A 117 12.43 -1.88 -2.82
C ALA A 117 12.68 -3.21 -3.53
N ASN A 118 13.58 -4.05 -3.00
CA ASN A 118 13.82 -5.38 -3.52
C ASN A 118 12.60 -6.30 -3.35
N ALA A 119 11.95 -6.26 -2.19
CA ALA A 119 10.72 -7.02 -1.93
C ALA A 119 9.60 -6.62 -2.89
N ALA A 120 9.39 -5.32 -3.12
CA ALA A 120 8.40 -4.81 -4.06
C ALA A 120 8.63 -5.30 -5.50
N SER A 121 9.88 -5.28 -5.97
CA SER A 121 10.23 -5.80 -7.29
C SER A 121 9.92 -7.30 -7.41
N LYS A 122 10.30 -8.10 -6.40
CA LYS A 122 9.99 -9.55 -6.37
C LYS A 122 8.48 -9.81 -6.35
N THR A 123 7.73 -9.03 -5.58
CA THR A 123 6.28 -9.12 -5.47
C THR A 123 5.61 -8.84 -6.83
N LEU A 124 6.04 -7.79 -7.53
CA LEU A 124 5.54 -7.50 -8.88
C LEU A 124 5.88 -8.61 -9.86
N MET A 125 7.12 -9.12 -9.84
CA MET A 125 7.56 -10.21 -10.74
C MET A 125 6.86 -11.54 -10.45
N ALA A 126 6.33 -11.73 -9.24
CA ALA A 126 5.46 -12.85 -8.88
C ALA A 126 4.00 -12.68 -9.37
N GLY A 127 3.68 -11.54 -10.02
CA GLY A 127 2.36 -11.28 -10.58
C GLY A 127 1.44 -10.40 -9.72
N PHE A 128 1.88 -9.94 -8.55
CA PHE A 128 1.09 -9.05 -7.70
C PHE A 128 1.31 -7.60 -8.14
N THR A 129 0.33 -7.02 -8.79
CA THR A 129 0.38 -5.67 -9.35
C THR A 129 -0.11 -4.58 -8.39
N SER A 130 -0.79 -4.98 -7.31
CA SER A 130 -1.24 -4.08 -6.24
C SER A 130 -1.09 -4.77 -4.89
N VAL A 131 -0.69 -4.01 -3.88
CA VAL A 131 -0.55 -4.52 -2.50
C VAL A 131 -1.05 -3.52 -1.48
N ARG A 132 -1.57 -4.04 -0.36
CA ARG A 132 -1.91 -3.24 0.82
C ARG A 132 -0.89 -3.54 1.93
N ASN A 133 -0.03 -2.56 2.22
CA ASN A 133 1.01 -2.68 3.25
C ASN A 133 0.46 -2.22 4.61
N LEU A 134 0.38 -3.13 5.57
CA LEU A 134 -0.30 -2.95 6.84
C LEU A 134 0.66 -2.86 8.04
N GLY A 135 1.62 -1.98 7.94
CA GLY A 135 2.51 -1.63 9.03
C GLY A 135 3.96 -1.48 8.60
N ASP A 136 4.58 -0.43 9.10
CA ASP A 136 5.99 -0.08 8.90
C ASP A 136 6.64 0.29 10.24
N GLY A 137 7.97 0.27 10.27
CA GLY A 137 8.74 0.85 11.38
C GLY A 137 8.89 2.37 11.28
N GLY A 138 8.75 2.92 10.07
CA GLY A 138 8.96 4.33 9.77
C GLY A 138 8.21 4.79 8.54
N MET A 139 8.94 5.42 7.62
CA MET A 139 8.42 6.00 6.37
C MET A 139 8.74 5.14 5.14
N GLU A 140 9.20 3.92 5.32
CA GLU A 140 9.82 3.10 4.28
C GLU A 140 8.89 2.86 3.09
N THR A 141 7.67 2.39 3.33
CA THR A 141 6.72 2.10 2.23
C THR A 141 6.04 3.34 1.68
N ILE A 142 5.93 4.42 2.46
CA ILE A 142 5.48 5.72 1.95
C ILE A 142 6.49 6.30 0.96
N ALA A 143 7.78 6.22 1.29
CA ALA A 143 8.86 6.64 0.40
C ALA A 143 8.94 5.75 -0.84
N LEU A 144 8.82 4.43 -0.67
CA LEU A 144 8.82 3.45 -1.75
C LEU A 144 7.65 3.69 -2.73
N LYS A 145 6.42 3.89 -2.22
CA LYS A 145 5.26 4.26 -3.03
C LYS A 145 5.55 5.47 -3.91
N LYS A 146 6.06 6.55 -3.33
CA LYS A 146 6.44 7.77 -4.08
C LYS A 146 7.52 7.51 -5.12
N ALA A 147 8.49 6.64 -4.82
CA ALA A 147 9.55 6.29 -5.77
C ALA A 147 9.01 5.47 -6.95
N ILE A 148 8.10 4.54 -6.71
CA ILE A 148 7.42 3.76 -7.77
C ILE A 148 6.55 4.67 -8.63
N GLU A 149 5.73 5.54 -8.04
CA GLU A 149 4.88 6.50 -8.75
C GLU A 149 5.67 7.46 -9.66
N LYS A 150 6.92 7.77 -9.26
CA LYS A 150 7.84 8.59 -10.06
C LYS A 150 8.67 7.79 -11.07
N GLY A 151 8.48 6.47 -11.15
CA GLY A 151 9.25 5.61 -12.05
C GLY A 151 10.72 5.42 -11.66
N LEU A 152 11.12 5.74 -10.44
CA LEU A 152 12.50 5.56 -9.94
C LEU A 152 12.78 4.09 -9.57
N ILE A 153 11.76 3.36 -9.19
CA ILE A 153 11.82 1.96 -8.75
C ILE A 153 10.67 1.20 -9.41
N ILE A 154 10.92 -0.04 -9.82
CA ILE A 154 9.88 -0.94 -10.33
C ILE A 154 9.26 -1.70 -9.16
N GLY A 155 7.92 -1.65 -9.08
CA GLY A 155 7.16 -2.33 -8.04
C GLY A 155 5.65 -2.26 -8.27
N PRO A 156 4.84 -2.93 -7.44
CA PRO A 156 3.39 -2.88 -7.50
C PRO A 156 2.85 -1.52 -7.07
N ARG A 157 1.58 -1.27 -7.33
CA ARG A 157 0.85 -0.16 -6.70
C ARG A 157 0.73 -0.43 -5.21
N ILE A 158 1.19 0.48 -4.36
CA ILE A 158 1.19 0.31 -2.92
C ILE A 158 0.13 1.21 -2.27
N PHE A 159 -0.73 0.58 -1.46
CA PHE A 159 -1.61 1.26 -0.51
C PHE A 159 -1.05 1.00 0.89
N THR A 160 -0.61 2.05 1.59
CA THR A 160 0.11 1.87 2.86
C THR A 160 -0.58 2.56 4.04
N SER A 161 -0.55 1.90 5.19
CA SER A 161 -0.96 2.47 6.48
C SER A 161 0.19 3.19 7.22
N GLY A 162 1.43 3.09 6.74
CA GLY A 162 2.59 3.54 7.50
C GLY A 162 2.72 2.81 8.84
N LYS A 163 3.12 3.51 9.89
CA LYS A 163 3.22 2.92 11.24
C LYS A 163 1.87 2.48 11.77
N THR A 164 1.84 1.28 12.33
CA THR A 164 0.67 0.73 13.04
C THR A 164 0.34 1.57 14.28
N ILE A 165 -0.93 1.64 14.66
CA ILE A 165 -1.38 2.21 15.94
C ILE A 165 -1.67 1.07 16.90
N ALA A 166 -1.11 1.14 18.09
CA ALA A 166 -1.25 0.19 19.20
C ALA A 166 -1.45 0.92 20.52
N THR A 167 -1.77 0.19 21.57
CA THR A 167 -1.75 0.70 22.96
C THR A 167 -0.41 0.40 23.61
N THR A 168 -0.09 1.07 24.72
CA THR A 168 1.08 0.72 25.56
C THR A 168 1.04 -0.76 25.92
N GLY A 169 2.13 -1.49 25.64
CA GLY A 169 2.22 -2.93 25.83
C GLY A 169 1.36 -3.78 24.90
N GLY A 170 0.67 -3.17 23.94
CA GLY A 170 -0.12 -3.87 22.91
C GLY A 170 0.76 -4.55 21.85
N HIS A 171 0.15 -5.34 20.98
CA HIS A 171 0.87 -6.14 19.96
C HIS A 171 1.79 -5.31 19.07
N GLY A 172 1.36 -4.10 18.69
CA GLY A 172 2.13 -3.20 17.80
C GLY A 172 3.02 -2.20 18.55
N ASP A 173 3.16 -2.29 19.88
CA ASP A 173 4.07 -1.42 20.64
C ASP A 173 5.53 -1.80 20.32
N PRO A 174 6.32 -0.88 19.70
CA PRO A 174 7.68 -1.18 19.25
C PRO A 174 8.67 -1.40 20.41
N THR A 175 8.29 -1.03 21.65
CA THR A 175 9.16 -1.14 22.83
C THR A 175 8.96 -2.44 23.61
N ASN A 176 8.03 -3.28 23.19
CA ASN A 176 7.76 -4.56 23.84
C ASN A 176 9.00 -5.46 23.90
N GLY A 177 9.38 -5.85 25.13
CA GLY A 177 10.53 -6.72 25.38
C GLY A 177 11.88 -5.99 25.41
N MET A 178 11.89 -4.67 25.25
CA MET A 178 13.11 -3.87 25.40
C MET A 178 13.39 -3.56 26.88
N PRO A 179 14.67 -3.48 27.31
CA PRO A 179 15.04 -2.94 28.62
C PRO A 179 14.61 -1.49 28.73
N LYS A 180 14.06 -1.08 29.88
CA LYS A 180 13.51 0.27 30.10
C LYS A 180 14.50 1.40 29.87
N ASP A 181 15.77 1.16 30.09
CA ASP A 181 16.84 2.15 29.91
C ASP A 181 17.22 2.39 28.45
N ASN A 182 16.69 1.58 27.52
CA ASN A 182 17.08 1.63 26.11
C ASN A 182 16.07 2.36 25.22
N TYR A 183 14.98 2.87 25.76
CA TYR A 183 13.98 3.63 25.00
C TYR A 183 13.30 4.71 25.83
N SER A 184 12.79 5.74 25.17
CA SER A 184 11.80 6.66 25.73
C SER A 184 10.40 6.09 25.48
N PRO A 185 9.40 6.34 26.38
CA PRO A 185 8.03 5.95 26.11
C PRO A 185 7.58 6.44 24.76
N PRO A 186 7.05 5.56 23.89
CA PRO A 186 6.62 5.95 22.55
C PRO A 186 5.40 6.86 22.62
N THR A 187 5.28 7.75 21.65
CA THR A 187 4.25 8.78 21.56
C THR A 187 3.16 8.40 20.53
N PRO A 188 2.03 9.12 20.47
CA PRO A 188 1.03 8.93 19.44
C PRO A 188 1.59 9.08 18.01
N GLU A 189 2.60 9.94 17.81
CA GLU A 189 3.29 10.06 16.52
C GLU A 189 4.05 8.80 16.13
N GLU A 190 4.55 8.06 17.12
CA GLU A 190 5.21 6.77 16.93
C GLU A 190 4.23 5.60 16.85
N GLY A 191 2.95 5.85 17.12
CA GLY A 191 1.86 4.90 16.98
C GLY A 191 1.40 4.25 18.29
N VAL A 192 1.81 4.74 19.46
CA VAL A 192 1.31 4.22 20.74
C VAL A 192 0.37 5.23 21.37
N ILE A 193 -0.82 4.77 21.75
CA ILE A 193 -1.91 5.60 22.29
C ILE A 193 -2.50 4.97 23.53
N ASP A 194 -2.96 5.80 24.47
CA ASP A 194 -3.64 5.38 25.71
C ASP A 194 -4.86 6.26 26.01
N SER A 195 -5.35 7.00 25.03
CA SER A 195 -6.56 7.82 25.15
C SER A 195 -7.19 8.13 23.78
N PRO A 196 -8.48 8.53 23.72
CA PRO A 196 -9.11 9.04 22.51
C PRO A 196 -8.38 10.25 21.88
N GLN A 197 -7.80 11.12 22.71
CA GLN A 197 -7.02 12.29 22.24
C GLN A 197 -5.74 11.86 21.54
N ASP A 198 -5.04 10.86 22.09
CA ASP A 198 -3.86 10.29 21.43
C ASP A 198 -4.24 9.60 20.12
N ALA A 199 -5.40 8.90 20.08
CA ALA A 199 -5.92 8.30 18.86
C ALA A 199 -6.11 9.31 17.74
N ILE A 200 -6.77 10.44 18.04
CA ILE A 200 -6.95 11.54 17.08
C ILE A 200 -5.59 12.07 16.60
N LYS A 201 -4.64 12.26 17.51
CA LYS A 201 -3.29 12.75 17.19
C LYS A 201 -2.54 11.77 16.29
N ALA A 202 -2.58 10.46 16.61
CA ALA A 202 -1.94 9.41 15.83
C ALA A 202 -2.50 9.34 14.39
N VAL A 203 -3.83 9.37 14.21
CA VAL A 203 -4.46 9.36 12.89
C VAL A 203 -4.07 10.59 12.07
N ARG A 204 -4.08 11.78 12.67
CA ARG A 204 -3.64 13.02 12.00
C ARG A 204 -2.17 12.98 11.60
N GLN A 205 -1.33 12.34 12.42
CA GLN A 205 0.07 12.14 12.03
C GLN A 205 0.18 11.21 10.81
N ARG A 206 -0.55 10.10 10.76
CA ARG A 206 -0.58 9.20 9.58
C ARG A 206 -1.03 9.94 8.32
N TYR A 207 -2.09 10.75 8.42
CA TYR A 207 -2.51 11.61 7.31
C TYR A 207 -1.41 12.57 6.85
N LYS A 208 -0.74 13.26 7.79
CA LYS A 208 0.39 14.15 7.50
C LYS A 208 1.55 13.42 6.83
N ASP A 209 1.83 12.17 7.23
CA ASP A 209 2.88 11.33 6.66
C ASP A 209 2.55 10.91 5.21
N GLY A 210 1.28 10.93 4.82
CA GLY A 210 0.80 10.61 3.47
C GLY A 210 0.42 9.14 3.30
N THR A 211 -0.15 8.53 4.35
CA THR A 211 -0.70 7.17 4.29
C THR A 211 -2.04 7.15 3.57
N ASP A 212 -2.44 5.98 3.07
CA ASP A 212 -3.74 5.74 2.43
C ASP A 212 -4.79 5.26 3.44
N GLY A 213 -4.35 4.82 4.62
CA GLY A 213 -5.22 4.27 5.65
C GLY A 213 -4.54 4.11 7.00
N ILE A 214 -5.27 3.53 7.93
CA ILE A 214 -4.86 3.30 9.31
C ILE A 214 -4.85 1.80 9.60
N LYS A 215 -3.75 1.28 10.16
CA LYS A 215 -3.68 -0.06 10.73
C LYS A 215 -3.64 0.02 12.25
N ILE A 216 -4.48 -0.77 12.91
CA ILE A 216 -4.46 -0.96 14.35
C ILE A 216 -4.21 -2.42 14.75
N THR A 217 -3.79 -2.65 15.98
CA THR A 217 -3.72 -3.99 16.61
C THR A 217 -4.78 -4.12 17.69
N ALA A 218 -5.99 -4.53 17.29
CA ALA A 218 -7.15 -4.60 18.19
C ALA A 218 -7.05 -5.70 19.26
N THR A 219 -6.20 -6.71 19.00
CA THR A 219 -5.89 -7.78 19.98
C THR A 219 -4.39 -8.00 20.08
N GLY A 220 -3.96 -8.85 21.00
CA GLY A 220 -2.64 -9.47 20.96
C GLY A 220 -2.41 -10.24 19.66
N GLY A 221 -1.24 -10.79 19.48
CA GLY A 221 -0.86 -11.53 18.27
C GLY A 221 0.11 -12.67 18.56
N VAL A 222 0.25 -13.59 17.60
CA VAL A 222 1.10 -14.79 17.72
C VAL A 222 2.57 -14.43 17.98
N LEU A 223 3.04 -13.32 17.42
CA LEU A 223 4.43 -12.86 17.55
C LEU A 223 4.63 -11.84 18.69
N SER A 224 3.57 -11.48 19.43
CA SER A 224 3.71 -10.54 20.54
C SER A 224 4.26 -11.20 21.80
N VAL A 225 4.92 -10.40 22.62
CA VAL A 225 5.35 -10.81 23.98
C VAL A 225 4.21 -10.70 25.00
N ALA A 226 3.01 -10.26 24.59
CA ALA A 226 1.82 -10.16 25.43
C ALA A 226 1.40 -11.55 25.91
N LYS A 227 0.81 -11.61 27.12
CA LYS A 227 0.36 -12.86 27.75
C LYS A 227 -0.80 -13.54 27.01
N SER A 228 -1.59 -12.78 26.24
CA SER A 228 -2.72 -13.30 25.48
C SER A 228 -2.68 -12.73 24.05
N GLY A 229 -2.82 -13.62 23.08
CA GLY A 229 -3.02 -13.27 21.67
C GLY A 229 -4.45 -12.88 21.29
N GLU A 230 -5.41 -13.07 22.22
CA GLU A 230 -6.85 -12.97 21.92
C GLU A 230 -7.52 -11.74 22.54
N ASN A 231 -7.00 -11.27 23.67
CA ASN A 231 -7.67 -10.20 24.43
C ASN A 231 -7.66 -8.88 23.69
N PRO A 232 -8.77 -8.10 23.76
CA PRO A 232 -8.84 -6.76 23.20
C PRO A 232 -7.82 -5.84 23.88
N GLN A 233 -7.25 -4.93 23.10
CA GLN A 233 -6.19 -4.02 23.56
C GLN A 233 -6.60 -2.55 23.52
N PHE A 234 -7.69 -2.21 22.88
CA PHE A 234 -8.26 -0.87 22.86
C PHE A 234 -9.58 -0.81 23.64
N THR A 235 -9.86 0.35 24.19
CA THR A 235 -11.20 0.71 24.66
C THR A 235 -12.11 1.05 23.49
N ASP A 236 -13.42 0.97 23.67
CA ASP A 236 -14.40 1.35 22.63
C ASP A 236 -14.27 2.83 22.25
N ALA A 237 -13.94 3.70 23.21
CA ALA A 237 -13.75 5.12 22.98
C ALA A 237 -12.53 5.42 22.10
N GLU A 238 -11.42 4.70 22.28
CA GLU A 238 -10.22 4.82 21.42
C GLU A 238 -10.51 4.32 20.01
N LEU A 239 -11.16 3.16 19.86
CA LEU A 239 -11.54 2.62 18.56
C LEU A 239 -12.44 3.59 17.79
N LEU A 240 -13.46 4.14 18.45
CA LEU A 240 -14.36 5.12 17.86
C LEU A 240 -13.60 6.40 17.44
N ALA A 241 -12.67 6.88 18.27
CA ALA A 241 -11.86 8.06 17.95
C ALA A 241 -10.95 7.81 16.75
N ILE A 242 -10.34 6.61 16.63
CA ILE A 242 -9.53 6.23 15.46
C ILE A 242 -10.38 6.25 14.19
N VAL A 243 -11.49 5.48 14.20
CA VAL A 243 -12.31 5.27 13.00
C VAL A 243 -12.98 6.56 12.55
N SER A 244 -13.57 7.33 13.47
CA SER A 244 -14.22 8.60 13.11
C SER A 244 -13.22 9.60 12.54
N THR A 245 -12.04 9.74 13.16
CA THR A 245 -11.00 10.62 12.64
C THR A 245 -10.48 10.15 11.27
N ALA A 246 -10.28 8.85 11.07
CA ALA A 246 -9.86 8.29 9.79
C ALA A 246 -10.88 8.60 8.68
N ASN A 247 -12.17 8.44 8.97
CA ASN A 247 -13.26 8.76 8.05
C ASN A 247 -13.27 10.24 7.66
N ASP A 248 -13.06 11.16 8.60
CA ASP A 248 -12.98 12.61 8.34
C ASP A 248 -11.86 12.95 7.33
N TYR A 249 -10.80 12.17 7.29
CA TYR A 249 -9.68 12.33 6.36
C TYR A 249 -9.76 11.42 5.13
N GLY A 250 -10.83 10.64 4.96
CA GLY A 250 -10.99 9.71 3.82
C GLY A 250 -10.02 8.54 3.84
N LEU A 251 -9.52 8.15 5.01
CA LEU A 251 -8.60 7.04 5.20
C LEU A 251 -9.38 5.75 5.51
N TRP A 252 -9.04 4.65 4.83
CA TRP A 252 -9.53 3.33 5.22
C TRP A 252 -8.89 2.85 6.53
N THR A 253 -9.54 1.90 7.20
CA THR A 253 -9.08 1.36 8.48
C THR A 253 -9.01 -0.17 8.45
N ALA A 254 -7.96 -0.76 9.04
CA ALA A 254 -7.75 -2.20 9.13
C ALA A 254 -7.31 -2.60 10.53
N ALA A 255 -7.89 -3.66 11.08
CA ALA A 255 -7.58 -4.14 12.42
C ALA A 255 -6.99 -5.56 12.40
N HIS A 256 -5.74 -5.71 12.88
CA HIS A 256 -5.27 -7.02 13.34
C HIS A 256 -6.15 -7.46 14.52
N ALA A 257 -6.78 -8.61 14.41
CA ALA A 257 -7.59 -9.18 15.47
C ALA A 257 -7.68 -10.71 15.37
N HIS A 258 -7.32 -11.41 16.44
CA HIS A 258 -7.49 -12.85 16.55
C HIS A 258 -8.71 -13.21 17.38
N GLY A 259 -8.89 -12.57 18.54
CA GLY A 259 -9.95 -12.88 19.49
C GLY A 259 -11.27 -12.21 19.15
N LYS A 260 -12.36 -12.93 19.43
CA LYS A 260 -13.75 -12.55 19.14
C LYS A 260 -14.10 -11.15 19.68
N GLU A 261 -13.78 -10.88 20.95
CA GLU A 261 -14.18 -9.62 21.60
C GLU A 261 -13.48 -8.40 20.95
N GLY A 262 -12.19 -8.52 20.61
CA GLY A 262 -11.48 -7.45 19.88
C GLY A 262 -12.03 -7.21 18.48
N MET A 263 -12.40 -8.29 17.77
CA MET A 263 -13.08 -8.17 16.46
C MET A 263 -14.43 -7.45 16.60
N LYS A 264 -15.27 -7.84 17.56
CA LYS A 264 -16.58 -7.20 17.78
C LYS A 264 -16.44 -5.70 18.04
N ARG A 265 -15.55 -5.29 18.95
CA ARG A 265 -15.32 -3.87 19.27
C ARG A 265 -14.86 -3.10 18.05
N ALA A 266 -13.92 -3.64 17.27
CA ALA A 266 -13.42 -3.02 16.05
C ALA A 266 -14.55 -2.85 15.01
N VAL A 267 -15.35 -3.89 14.76
CA VAL A 267 -16.49 -3.85 13.83
C VAL A 267 -17.56 -2.87 14.31
N MET A 268 -17.89 -2.85 15.61
CA MET A 268 -18.84 -1.90 16.18
C MET A 268 -18.38 -0.45 16.04
N ALA A 269 -17.07 -0.19 16.09
CA ALA A 269 -16.49 1.12 15.84
C ALA A 269 -16.50 1.53 14.35
N GLY A 270 -16.78 0.59 13.42
CA GLY A 270 -16.86 0.85 11.99
C GLY A 270 -15.55 0.62 11.23
N ILE A 271 -14.70 -0.31 11.70
CA ILE A 271 -13.48 -0.70 10.98
C ILE A 271 -13.82 -1.25 9.58
N ASN A 272 -13.01 -0.96 8.56
CA ASN A 272 -13.29 -1.42 7.20
C ASN A 272 -12.85 -2.86 6.95
N SER A 273 -11.82 -3.37 7.66
CA SER A 273 -11.40 -4.76 7.52
C SER A 273 -10.84 -5.34 8.81
N ILE A 274 -11.04 -6.65 8.98
CA ILE A 274 -10.43 -7.47 10.02
C ILE A 274 -9.35 -8.33 9.36
N GLU A 275 -8.15 -8.26 9.90
CA GLU A 275 -7.00 -9.06 9.47
C GLU A 275 -6.85 -10.27 10.38
N HIS A 276 -6.51 -11.42 9.80
CA HIS A 276 -6.37 -12.73 10.43
C HIS A 276 -7.71 -13.38 10.83
N GLY A 277 -8.50 -12.81 11.72
CA GLY A 277 -9.82 -13.31 12.10
C GLY A 277 -9.83 -14.74 12.69
N THR A 278 -8.75 -15.17 13.35
CA THR A 278 -8.47 -16.57 13.67
C THR A 278 -9.60 -17.25 14.47
N TYR A 279 -10.17 -16.57 15.45
CA TYR A 279 -11.26 -17.09 16.29
C TYR A 279 -12.60 -16.43 15.97
N MET A 280 -12.80 -16.10 14.70
CA MET A 280 -14.07 -15.53 14.22
C MET A 280 -15.18 -16.58 14.30
N ASP A 281 -16.32 -16.19 14.90
CA ASP A 281 -17.52 -17.02 14.98
C ASP A 281 -18.70 -16.45 14.16
N GLN A 282 -19.81 -17.16 14.18
CA GLN A 282 -21.02 -16.76 13.43
C GLN A 282 -21.54 -15.39 13.86
N GLU A 283 -21.40 -15.01 15.14
CA GLU A 283 -21.83 -13.71 15.63
C GLU A 283 -21.00 -12.58 15.01
N VAL A 284 -19.67 -12.72 15.02
CA VAL A 284 -18.76 -11.75 14.40
C VAL A 284 -19.00 -11.64 12.88
N MET A 285 -19.12 -12.78 12.17
CA MET A 285 -19.43 -12.80 10.75
C MET A 285 -20.74 -12.09 10.40
N SER A 286 -21.79 -12.31 11.21
CA SER A 286 -23.07 -11.63 11.02
C SER A 286 -22.97 -10.13 11.25
N LEU A 287 -22.22 -9.73 12.27
CA LEU A 287 -21.98 -8.32 12.59
C LEU A 287 -21.17 -7.63 11.48
N MET A 288 -20.13 -8.27 10.95
CA MET A 288 -19.34 -7.75 9.81
C MET A 288 -20.24 -7.54 8.60
N LYS A 289 -21.08 -8.53 8.27
CA LYS A 289 -22.04 -8.41 7.16
C LYS A 289 -23.02 -7.26 7.36
N GLU A 290 -23.55 -7.07 8.58
CA GLU A 290 -24.45 -5.97 8.92
C GLU A 290 -23.78 -4.61 8.79
N ARG A 291 -22.53 -4.50 9.21
CA ARG A 291 -21.79 -3.24 9.27
C ARG A 291 -20.99 -2.91 8.01
N GLY A 292 -20.87 -3.85 7.08
CA GLY A 292 -20.10 -3.68 5.84
C GLY A 292 -18.58 -3.74 6.02
N THR A 293 -18.13 -4.48 7.04
CA THR A 293 -16.70 -4.72 7.30
C THR A 293 -16.18 -5.82 6.37
#